data_4c28b5cf7ee85f5b2cc44667e507449d
#
_entry.id   4c28b5cf7ee85f5b2cc44667e507449d
#
_cell.length_a   1.000
_cell.length_b   1.000
_cell.length_c   1.000
_cell.angle_alpha   90.00
_cell.angle_beta   90.00
_cell.angle_gamma   90.00
#
_symmetry.space_group_name_H-M   'P 1'
#
loop_
_entity.id
_entity.type
_entity.pdbx_description
1 polymer ?
#
loop_
_entity_poly.entity_id
_entity_poly.type
_entity_poly.pdbx_seq_one_letter_code
_entity_poly.pdbx_strand_id
1 'polypeptide(L)'
;MPSLPAPDASGIYTFPDDLIAAHRTWQDELSARQGTAPLLTVTAPHSGAHYLIEQRHPAGRPVVVLEPHHDDFALSASGLFLAQPRPLTVITVFSRSMSVHPALEAAYPDAEAVSVLRAREGAEALRPFAASQRLLGHEDAVKPYRAHALWRLNTITEELRALLDEHPDAELLAPAGVTRHPDHLLVHEAARRLGCRWFFEDLAFWPTYALSGCDQHLFRTRTRSSLRPRLADITNVLLDKLTLLYLHGSQMHPPTKMYRPLRHPWTIAAALLAPPPGTPAYAERFHHLKTP
;
A
#
# COMPACT_ATOMS: atom_id res chain seq x y z
N MET A 1 13.30 1.51 20.44
CA MET A 1 12.04 1.77 19.73
C MET A 1 10.93 1.86 20.74
N PRO A 2 10.09 2.88 20.70
CA PRO A 2 8.98 2.98 21.64
C PRO A 2 8.00 1.83 21.46
N SER A 3 7.47 1.30 22.57
CA SER A 3 6.42 0.30 22.56
C SER A 3 5.12 0.93 22.03
N LEU A 4 4.47 0.32 21.04
CA LEU A 4 3.19 0.81 20.54
C LEU A 4 2.11 0.63 21.63
N PRO A 5 1.27 1.65 21.88
CA PRO A 5 0.16 1.52 22.81
C PRO A 5 -0.88 0.51 22.33
N ALA A 6 -1.65 -0.06 23.26
CA ALA A 6 -2.78 -0.92 22.91
C ALA A 6 -3.88 -0.12 22.17
N PRO A 7 -4.67 -0.74 21.26
CA PRO A 7 -5.79 -0.06 20.62
C PRO A 7 -6.81 0.39 21.67
N ASP A 8 -7.51 1.49 21.38
CA ASP A 8 -8.69 1.85 22.15
C ASP A 8 -9.84 0.86 21.91
N ALA A 9 -10.94 1.00 22.67
CA ALA A 9 -12.09 0.12 22.56
C ALA A 9 -12.79 0.15 21.18
N SER A 10 -12.50 1.15 20.35
CA SER A 10 -13.01 1.27 18.98
C SER A 10 -12.10 0.62 17.93
N GLY A 11 -10.95 0.07 18.34
CA GLY A 11 -9.91 -0.44 17.44
C GLY A 11 -9.23 0.66 16.63
N ILE A 12 -9.43 1.91 17.00
CA ILE A 12 -8.76 3.07 16.41
C ILE A 12 -7.44 3.27 17.13
N TYR A 13 -6.40 3.33 16.35
CA TYR A 13 -5.05 3.55 16.84
C TYR A 13 -4.60 4.95 16.47
N THR A 14 -4.27 5.77 17.45
CA THR A 14 -3.55 7.01 17.22
C THR A 14 -2.09 6.72 16.97
N PHE A 15 -1.45 7.42 16.02
CA PHE A 15 0.00 7.46 16.01
C PHE A 15 0.42 7.82 17.42
N PRO A 16 1.24 7.00 18.05
CA PRO A 16 1.89 7.45 19.27
C PRO A 16 2.55 8.79 18.95
N ASP A 17 2.37 9.77 19.81
CA ASP A 17 3.03 11.09 19.67
C ASP A 17 4.55 10.91 19.52
N ASP A 18 5.09 9.83 20.08
CA ASP A 18 6.48 9.42 19.96
C ASP A 18 6.86 8.97 18.52
N LEU A 19 5.97 8.37 17.75
CA LEU A 19 6.26 8.03 16.34
C LEU A 19 6.27 9.28 15.46
N ILE A 20 5.36 10.23 15.73
CA ILE A 20 5.35 11.52 15.03
C ILE A 20 6.63 12.31 15.41
N ALA A 21 7.02 12.32 16.67
CA ALA A 21 8.25 12.94 17.13
C ALA A 21 9.49 12.25 16.52
N ALA A 22 9.50 10.92 16.48
CA ALA A 22 10.57 10.16 15.84
C ALA A 22 10.68 10.46 14.33
N HIS A 23 9.55 10.63 13.63
CA HIS A 23 9.58 11.02 12.23
C HIS A 23 10.14 12.43 12.03
N ARG A 24 9.80 13.39 12.87
CA ARG A 24 10.39 14.74 12.83
C ARG A 24 11.90 14.69 13.04
N THR A 25 12.34 14.00 14.09
CA THR A 25 13.78 13.79 14.35
C THR A 25 14.47 13.13 13.16
N TRP A 26 13.84 12.14 12.54
CA TRP A 26 14.37 11.50 11.32
C TRP A 26 14.50 12.49 10.16
N GLN A 27 13.54 13.37 9.93
CA GLN A 27 13.64 14.41 8.92
C GLN A 27 14.78 15.40 9.20
N ASP A 28 15.01 15.76 10.48
CA ASP A 28 16.15 16.59 10.88
C ASP A 28 17.49 15.88 10.64
N GLU A 29 17.57 14.58 10.96
CA GLU A 29 18.75 13.75 10.69
C GLU A 29 19.05 13.65 9.19
N LEU A 30 18.02 13.43 8.36
CA LEU A 30 18.18 13.43 6.91
C LEU A 30 18.63 14.80 6.41
N SER A 31 18.09 15.89 6.93
CA SER A 31 18.49 17.26 6.59
C SER A 31 19.97 17.51 6.90
N ALA A 32 20.45 17.03 8.05
CA ALA A 32 21.87 17.13 8.40
C ALA A 32 22.80 16.31 7.50
N ARG A 33 22.27 15.27 6.83
CA ARG A 33 23.00 14.42 5.88
C ARG A 33 22.90 14.89 4.43
N GLN A 34 22.22 16.02 4.17
CA GLN A 34 22.06 16.57 2.83
C GLN A 34 23.42 16.90 2.23
N GLY A 35 23.65 16.42 1.00
CA GLY A 35 24.95 16.54 0.32
C GLY A 35 25.93 15.38 0.57
N THR A 36 25.67 14.50 1.53
CA THR A 36 26.50 13.31 1.81
C THR A 36 25.77 11.98 1.51
N ALA A 37 24.47 12.02 1.30
CA ALA A 37 23.65 10.86 0.93
C ALA A 37 22.76 11.20 -0.29
N PRO A 38 22.35 10.21 -1.07
CA PRO A 38 21.44 10.40 -2.21
C PRO A 38 20.00 10.64 -1.70
N LEU A 39 19.75 11.87 -1.25
CA LEU A 39 18.44 12.28 -0.74
C LEU A 39 17.60 12.91 -1.84
N LEU A 40 16.32 12.61 -1.82
CA LEU A 40 15.29 13.24 -2.62
C LEU A 40 14.39 14.11 -1.73
N THR A 41 14.00 15.27 -2.24
CA THR A 41 12.87 16.01 -1.69
C THR A 41 11.61 15.55 -2.40
N VAL A 42 10.64 15.02 -1.63
CA VAL A 42 9.29 14.67 -2.08
C VAL A 42 8.30 15.68 -1.51
N THR A 43 7.23 15.94 -2.24
CA THR A 43 6.27 16.99 -1.86
C THR A 43 4.89 16.41 -1.75
N ALA A 44 4.22 16.60 -0.61
CA ALA A 44 2.83 16.22 -0.42
C ALA A 44 1.91 17.15 -1.26
N PRO A 45 1.26 16.65 -2.32
CA PRO A 45 0.56 17.51 -3.27
C PRO A 45 -0.63 18.28 -2.68
N HIS A 46 -1.28 17.72 -1.64
CA HIS A 46 -2.44 18.33 -0.98
C HIS A 46 -2.08 19.51 -0.07
N SER A 47 -0.88 19.53 0.51
CA SER A 47 -0.47 20.51 1.53
C SER A 47 0.74 21.34 1.11
N GLY A 48 1.47 20.90 0.09
CA GLY A 48 2.76 21.50 -0.30
C GLY A 48 3.90 21.20 0.70
N ALA A 49 3.68 20.35 1.70
CA ALA A 49 4.72 19.98 2.65
C ALA A 49 5.85 19.20 1.96
N HIS A 50 7.08 19.50 2.32
CA HIS A 50 8.27 18.84 1.79
C HIS A 50 8.82 17.86 2.82
N TYR A 51 9.28 16.71 2.33
CA TYR A 51 9.93 15.68 3.14
C TYR A 51 11.20 15.21 2.42
N LEU A 52 12.19 14.80 3.19
CA LEU A 52 13.39 14.13 2.70
C LEU A 52 13.22 12.63 2.80
N ILE A 53 13.73 11.92 1.80
CA ILE A 53 13.76 10.46 1.78
C ILE A 53 15.00 9.98 1.01
N GLU A 54 15.58 8.86 1.43
CA GLU A 54 16.69 8.27 0.72
C GLU A 54 16.25 7.68 -0.63
N GLN A 55 16.96 8.00 -1.70
CA GLN A 55 16.76 7.36 -2.99
C GLN A 55 17.20 5.90 -2.91
N ARG A 56 16.37 5.00 -3.43
CA ARG A 56 16.67 3.56 -3.47
C ARG A 56 17.35 3.22 -4.80
N HIS A 57 18.32 2.33 -4.74
CA HIS A 57 19.00 1.80 -5.91
C HIS A 57 18.50 0.39 -6.19
N PRO A 58 17.58 0.24 -7.15
CA PRO A 58 16.95 -1.05 -7.39
C PRO A 58 17.93 -2.04 -8.00
N ALA A 59 17.85 -3.30 -7.55
CA ALA A 59 18.62 -4.42 -8.09
C ALA A 59 17.79 -5.70 -8.14
N GLY A 60 18.21 -6.64 -8.97
CA GLY A 60 17.57 -7.95 -9.08
C GLY A 60 16.39 -7.98 -10.05
N ARG A 61 15.52 -8.98 -9.89
CA ARG A 61 14.40 -9.25 -10.79
C ARG A 61 13.34 -8.15 -10.70
N PRO A 62 12.84 -7.63 -11.85
CA PRO A 62 11.77 -6.65 -11.86
C PRO A 62 10.48 -7.14 -11.20
N VAL A 63 9.69 -6.22 -10.66
CA VAL A 63 8.36 -6.48 -10.10
C VAL A 63 7.34 -5.56 -10.74
N VAL A 64 6.22 -6.13 -11.15
CA VAL A 64 5.02 -5.38 -11.46
C VAL A 64 4.05 -5.48 -10.29
N VAL A 65 3.68 -4.36 -9.71
CA VAL A 65 2.68 -4.28 -8.65
C VAL A 65 1.37 -3.80 -9.23
N LEU A 66 0.32 -4.57 -9.04
CA LEU A 66 -1.05 -4.16 -9.33
C LEU A 66 -1.64 -3.57 -8.06
N GLU A 67 -1.92 -2.27 -8.07
CA GLU A 67 -2.63 -1.62 -6.97
C GLU A 67 -4.05 -1.24 -7.41
N PRO A 68 -5.06 -1.48 -6.58
CA PRO A 68 -6.41 -0.99 -6.85
C PRO A 68 -6.48 0.52 -6.96
N HIS A 69 -5.95 1.23 -5.98
CA HIS A 69 -5.96 2.68 -5.89
C HIS A 69 -4.54 3.22 -5.65
N HIS A 70 -4.32 4.49 -5.88
CA HIS A 70 -3.00 5.15 -5.83
C HIS A 70 -2.23 5.04 -4.50
N ASP A 71 -2.90 4.70 -3.41
CA ASP A 71 -2.34 4.63 -2.06
C ASP A 71 -2.05 3.18 -1.59
N ASP A 72 -2.54 2.16 -2.29
CA ASP A 72 -2.46 0.77 -1.84
C ASP A 72 -1.02 0.23 -1.78
N PHE A 73 -0.17 0.64 -2.74
CA PHE A 73 1.25 0.30 -2.69
C PHE A 73 1.93 0.92 -1.47
N ALA A 74 1.74 2.21 -1.24
CA ALA A 74 2.32 2.92 -0.09
C ALA A 74 1.85 2.32 1.23
N LEU A 75 0.55 1.97 1.33
CA LEU A 75 -0.07 1.38 2.50
C LEU A 75 0.44 -0.02 2.82
N SER A 76 0.62 -0.86 1.79
CA SER A 76 0.63 -2.30 1.99
C SER A 76 1.91 -3.01 1.57
N ALA A 77 2.74 -2.41 0.71
CA ALA A 77 3.90 -3.08 0.12
C ALA A 77 5.18 -2.22 0.07
N SER A 78 5.08 -0.92 0.25
CA SER A 78 6.24 -0.01 0.07
C SER A 78 7.40 -0.30 1.00
N GLY A 79 7.14 -0.78 2.22
CA GLY A 79 8.16 -1.10 3.20
C GLY A 79 9.09 -2.23 2.72
N LEU A 80 8.54 -3.26 2.06
CA LEU A 80 9.35 -4.31 1.43
C LEU A 80 10.35 -3.71 0.43
N PHE A 81 9.89 -2.81 -0.45
CA PHE A 81 10.73 -2.22 -1.49
C PHE A 81 11.68 -1.14 -0.97
N LEU A 82 11.33 -0.50 0.17
CA LEU A 82 12.27 0.34 0.89
C LEU A 82 13.42 -0.46 1.50
N ALA A 83 13.11 -1.63 2.07
CA ALA A 83 14.09 -2.52 2.68
C ALA A 83 14.90 -3.34 1.65
N GLN A 84 14.26 -3.72 0.55
CA GLN A 84 14.82 -4.57 -0.52
C GLN A 84 14.48 -3.96 -1.89
N PRO A 85 15.21 -2.92 -2.33
CA PRO A 85 14.90 -2.22 -3.57
C PRO A 85 15.00 -3.12 -4.79
N ARG A 86 13.95 -3.13 -5.63
CA ARG A 86 13.90 -3.88 -6.90
C ARG A 86 13.38 -2.95 -8.01
N PRO A 87 13.74 -3.20 -9.28
CA PRO A 87 13.10 -2.49 -10.40
C PRO A 87 11.59 -2.67 -10.32
N LEU A 88 10.84 -1.56 -10.36
CA LEU A 88 9.44 -1.53 -10.00
C LEU A 88 8.61 -0.82 -11.07
N THR A 89 7.52 -1.46 -11.48
CA THR A 89 6.42 -0.84 -12.22
C THR A 89 5.15 -0.98 -11.40
N VAL A 90 4.46 0.12 -11.14
CA VAL A 90 3.18 0.12 -10.43
C VAL A 90 2.06 0.43 -11.40
N ILE A 91 1.06 -0.45 -11.48
CA ILE A 91 -0.13 -0.29 -12.32
C ILE A 91 -1.31 -0.02 -11.40
N THR A 92 -1.83 1.22 -11.45
CA THR A 92 -3.02 1.63 -10.71
C THR A 92 -4.25 1.38 -11.57
N VAL A 93 -5.11 0.46 -11.15
CA VAL A 93 -6.26 0.00 -11.95
C VAL A 93 -7.40 1.02 -11.90
N PHE A 94 -7.85 1.40 -10.71
CA PHE A 94 -8.93 2.36 -10.48
C PHE A 94 -8.33 3.73 -10.19
N SER A 95 -7.86 4.38 -11.26
CA SER A 95 -7.16 5.67 -11.14
C SER A 95 -8.09 6.88 -11.29
N ARG A 96 -9.38 6.68 -11.61
CA ARG A 96 -10.41 7.72 -11.57
C ARG A 96 -11.23 7.57 -10.31
N SER A 97 -11.29 8.64 -9.51
CA SER A 97 -11.87 8.60 -8.18
C SER A 97 -12.62 9.87 -7.83
N MET A 98 -13.72 9.72 -7.07
CA MET A 98 -14.37 10.80 -6.34
C MET A 98 -14.00 10.79 -4.85
N SER A 99 -13.21 9.80 -4.42
CA SER A 99 -12.92 9.61 -3.01
C SER A 99 -11.79 10.52 -2.55
N VAL A 100 -12.14 11.50 -1.75
CA VAL A 100 -11.22 12.40 -1.06
C VAL A 100 -11.66 12.58 0.39
N HIS A 101 -10.74 12.92 1.27
CA HIS A 101 -11.09 13.20 2.67
C HIS A 101 -12.06 14.39 2.74
N PRO A 102 -13.14 14.34 3.56
CA PRO A 102 -14.17 15.39 3.62
C PRO A 102 -13.63 16.81 3.82
N ALA A 103 -12.52 16.97 4.56
CA ALA A 103 -11.89 18.27 4.74
C ALA A 103 -11.31 18.90 3.46
N LEU A 104 -11.17 18.12 2.40
CA LEU A 104 -10.62 18.54 1.11
C LEU A 104 -11.68 18.64 -0.01
N GLU A 105 -12.91 18.19 0.22
CA GLU A 105 -13.98 18.16 -0.80
C GLU A 105 -14.22 19.53 -1.44
N ALA A 106 -14.16 20.60 -0.66
CA ALA A 106 -14.34 21.97 -1.18
C ALA A 106 -13.22 22.42 -2.12
N ALA A 107 -12.00 21.90 -1.93
CA ALA A 107 -10.84 22.21 -2.77
C ALA A 107 -10.74 21.30 -4.02
N TYR A 108 -11.38 20.13 -3.97
CA TYR A 108 -11.39 19.14 -5.05
C TYR A 108 -12.84 18.69 -5.33
N PRO A 109 -13.62 19.51 -6.03
CA PRO A 109 -15.08 19.38 -6.10
C PRO A 109 -15.57 18.29 -7.06
N ASP A 110 -14.72 17.75 -7.91
CA ASP A 110 -15.09 16.79 -8.95
C ASP A 110 -14.08 15.65 -9.12
N ALA A 111 -14.50 14.63 -9.88
CA ALA A 111 -13.70 13.43 -10.13
C ALA A 111 -12.37 13.73 -10.81
N GLU A 112 -12.31 14.72 -11.68
CA GLU A 112 -11.08 15.07 -12.39
C GLU A 112 -10.05 15.67 -11.41
N ALA A 113 -10.47 16.65 -10.61
CA ALA A 113 -9.62 17.28 -9.61
C ALA A 113 -9.12 16.28 -8.58
N VAL A 114 -9.98 15.37 -8.09
CA VAL A 114 -9.61 14.30 -7.16
C VAL A 114 -8.64 13.31 -7.80
N SER A 115 -8.92 12.87 -9.03
CA SER A 115 -8.06 11.91 -9.75
C SER A 115 -6.67 12.47 -10.02
N VAL A 116 -6.60 13.74 -10.44
CA VAL A 116 -5.31 14.44 -10.65
C VAL A 116 -4.51 14.55 -9.35
N LEU A 117 -5.18 14.91 -8.24
CA LEU A 117 -4.54 14.98 -6.92
C LEU A 117 -3.96 13.62 -6.54
N ARG A 118 -4.77 12.56 -6.57
CA ARG A 118 -4.35 11.21 -6.18
C ARG A 118 -3.24 10.65 -7.08
N ALA A 119 -3.31 10.89 -8.39
CA ALA A 119 -2.26 10.50 -9.31
C ALA A 119 -0.91 11.18 -8.99
N ARG A 120 -0.94 12.47 -8.61
CA ARG A 120 0.26 13.19 -8.17
C ARG A 120 0.81 12.66 -6.85
N GLU A 121 -0.05 12.33 -5.90
CA GLU A 121 0.33 11.71 -4.63
C GLU A 121 1.02 10.35 -4.86
N GLY A 122 0.43 9.49 -5.69
CA GLY A 122 1.03 8.21 -6.08
C GLY A 122 2.37 8.38 -6.80
N ALA A 123 2.46 9.32 -7.74
CA ALA A 123 3.70 9.60 -8.46
C ALA A 123 4.82 10.08 -7.51
N GLU A 124 4.52 10.99 -6.57
CA GLU A 124 5.49 11.45 -5.56
C GLU A 124 5.94 10.29 -4.64
N ALA A 125 5.01 9.42 -4.24
CA ALA A 125 5.33 8.26 -3.41
C ALA A 125 6.23 7.22 -4.14
N LEU A 126 6.22 7.19 -5.46
CA LEU A 126 7.03 6.29 -6.27
C LEU A 126 8.43 6.82 -6.61
N ARG A 127 8.68 8.13 -6.47
CA ARG A 127 9.97 8.75 -6.80
C ARG A 127 11.19 8.11 -6.11
N PRO A 128 11.13 7.76 -4.81
CA PRO A 128 12.29 7.16 -4.13
C PRO A 128 12.75 5.83 -4.73
N PHE A 129 11.85 5.12 -5.42
CA PHE A 129 12.11 3.82 -6.04
C PHE A 129 12.58 3.93 -7.51
N ALA A 130 12.59 5.15 -8.08
CA ALA A 130 12.72 5.35 -9.53
C ALA A 130 11.73 4.46 -10.33
N ALA A 131 10.55 4.24 -9.78
CA ALA A 131 9.53 3.35 -10.32
C ALA A 131 8.76 4.02 -11.47
N SER A 132 8.32 3.20 -12.44
CA SER A 132 7.35 3.64 -13.44
C SER A 132 5.93 3.45 -12.93
N GLN A 133 5.02 4.38 -13.27
CA GLN A 133 3.60 4.30 -12.98
C GLN A 133 2.78 4.17 -14.27
N ARG A 134 1.76 3.31 -14.25
CA ARG A 134 0.76 3.17 -15.32
C ARG A 134 -0.62 3.30 -14.72
N LEU A 135 -1.48 4.10 -15.33
CA LEU A 135 -2.85 4.36 -14.90
C LEU A 135 -3.82 3.78 -15.93
N LEU A 136 -4.74 2.89 -15.51
CA LEU A 136 -5.72 2.28 -16.43
C LEU A 136 -6.96 3.15 -16.65
N GLY A 137 -7.25 4.11 -15.79
CA GLY A 137 -8.37 5.02 -15.96
C GLY A 137 -9.74 4.45 -15.59
N HIS A 138 -9.82 3.27 -14.97
CA HIS A 138 -11.09 2.77 -14.45
C HIS A 138 -11.57 3.60 -13.28
N GLU A 139 -12.90 3.76 -13.19
CA GLU A 139 -13.55 4.44 -12.08
C GLU A 139 -13.61 3.53 -10.85
N ASP A 140 -13.29 4.08 -9.68
CA ASP A 140 -13.38 3.37 -8.40
C ASP A 140 -14.84 3.14 -7.97
N ALA A 141 -15.04 2.19 -7.07
CA ALA A 141 -16.36 1.89 -6.53
C ALA A 141 -16.78 2.94 -5.51
N VAL A 142 -17.96 3.54 -5.73
CA VAL A 142 -18.56 4.52 -4.83
C VAL A 142 -19.44 3.86 -3.79
N LYS A 143 -19.49 4.44 -2.60
CA LYS A 143 -20.40 3.99 -1.53
C LYS A 143 -21.87 4.28 -1.88
N PRO A 144 -22.83 3.40 -1.53
CA PRO A 144 -22.63 2.08 -0.94
C PRO A 144 -22.04 1.10 -1.97
N TYR A 145 -20.98 0.39 -1.59
CA TYR A 145 -20.28 -0.55 -2.46
C TYR A 145 -21.23 -1.64 -2.98
N ARG A 146 -21.31 -1.76 -4.30
CA ARG A 146 -22.07 -2.82 -4.98
C ARG A 146 -21.10 -3.84 -5.56
N ALA A 147 -21.55 -5.07 -5.70
CA ALA A 147 -20.76 -6.09 -6.40
C ALA A 147 -20.39 -5.61 -7.80
N HIS A 148 -19.13 -5.80 -8.19
CA HIS A 148 -18.69 -5.50 -9.55
C HIS A 148 -19.41 -6.37 -10.57
N ALA A 149 -19.73 -5.77 -11.69
CA ALA A 149 -20.16 -6.53 -12.84
C ALA A 149 -18.99 -7.38 -13.40
N LEU A 150 -19.24 -8.65 -13.67
CA LEU A 150 -18.21 -9.59 -14.14
C LEU A 150 -17.55 -9.15 -15.47
N TRP A 151 -18.25 -8.35 -16.28
CA TRP A 151 -17.69 -7.81 -17.52
C TRP A 151 -16.45 -6.93 -17.29
N ARG A 152 -16.44 -6.14 -16.20
CA ARG A 152 -15.25 -5.34 -15.84
C ARG A 152 -14.03 -6.21 -15.58
N LEU A 153 -14.23 -7.38 -14.95
CA LEU A 153 -13.13 -8.30 -14.69
C LEU A 153 -12.44 -8.77 -15.98
N ASN A 154 -13.21 -9.09 -17.02
CA ASN A 154 -12.63 -9.53 -18.29
C ASN A 154 -11.83 -8.40 -18.95
N THR A 155 -12.42 -7.21 -19.06
CA THR A 155 -11.75 -6.03 -19.63
C THR A 155 -10.44 -5.72 -18.89
N ILE A 156 -10.48 -5.63 -17.55
CA ILE A 156 -9.29 -5.36 -16.72
C ILE A 156 -8.24 -6.47 -16.90
N THR A 157 -8.67 -7.73 -16.96
CA THR A 157 -7.73 -8.86 -17.15
C THR A 157 -7.02 -8.78 -18.50
N GLU A 158 -7.72 -8.40 -19.56
CA GLU A 158 -7.14 -8.25 -20.90
C GLU A 158 -6.17 -7.07 -20.99
N GLU A 159 -6.55 -5.92 -20.44
CA GLU A 159 -5.68 -4.74 -20.38
C GLU A 159 -4.41 -5.01 -19.56
N LEU A 160 -4.56 -5.65 -18.40
CA LEU A 160 -3.41 -6.04 -17.57
C LEU A 160 -2.52 -7.06 -18.30
N ARG A 161 -3.08 -8.00 -19.04
CA ARG A 161 -2.29 -8.97 -19.82
C ARG A 161 -1.43 -8.26 -20.85
N ALA A 162 -2.00 -7.32 -21.62
CA ALA A 162 -1.26 -6.55 -22.60
C ALA A 162 -0.08 -5.77 -21.99
N LEU A 163 -0.28 -5.18 -20.80
CA LEU A 163 0.80 -4.48 -20.08
C LEU A 163 1.84 -5.45 -19.52
N LEU A 164 1.44 -6.62 -19.04
CA LEU A 164 2.37 -7.62 -18.51
C LEU A 164 3.24 -8.24 -19.61
N ASP A 165 2.75 -8.32 -20.85
CA ASP A 165 3.53 -8.76 -22.00
C ASP A 165 4.72 -7.83 -22.30
N GLU A 166 4.67 -6.56 -21.85
CA GLU A 166 5.81 -5.63 -21.87
C GLU A 166 6.88 -5.98 -20.83
N HIS A 167 6.56 -6.83 -19.85
CA HIS A 167 7.39 -7.17 -18.69
C HIS A 167 7.52 -8.68 -18.45
N PRO A 168 7.95 -9.48 -19.46
CA PRO A 168 7.87 -10.95 -19.42
C PRO A 168 8.66 -11.59 -18.27
N ASP A 169 9.73 -10.94 -17.81
CA ASP A 169 10.58 -11.44 -16.73
C ASP A 169 10.19 -10.91 -15.35
N ALA A 170 9.19 -10.04 -15.27
CA ALA A 170 8.80 -9.46 -13.99
C ALA A 170 8.03 -10.47 -13.12
N GLU A 171 8.20 -10.31 -11.82
CA GLU A 171 7.37 -10.97 -10.83
C GLU A 171 6.11 -10.12 -10.59
N LEU A 172 4.94 -10.77 -10.54
CA LEU A 172 3.68 -10.08 -10.33
C LEU A 172 3.32 -10.09 -8.84
N LEU A 173 2.99 -8.91 -8.31
CA LEU A 173 2.50 -8.70 -6.96
C LEU A 173 1.15 -7.97 -7.00
N ALA A 174 0.15 -8.47 -6.28
CA ALA A 174 -1.21 -7.94 -6.32
C ALA A 174 -1.86 -7.94 -4.92
N PRO A 175 -3.01 -7.27 -4.71
CA PRO A 175 -3.70 -7.31 -3.42
C PRO A 175 -4.20 -8.70 -3.10
N ALA A 176 -4.19 -9.06 -1.82
CA ALA A 176 -4.75 -10.31 -1.33
C ALA A 176 -6.29 -10.36 -1.41
N GLY A 177 -6.96 -9.21 -1.54
CA GLY A 177 -8.41 -9.11 -1.57
C GLY A 177 -9.04 -9.49 -0.21
N VAL A 178 -8.32 -9.27 0.88
CA VAL A 178 -8.80 -9.57 2.24
C VAL A 178 -9.80 -8.54 2.74
N THR A 179 -9.72 -7.31 2.22
CA THR A 179 -10.77 -6.33 2.38
C THR A 179 -11.92 -6.68 1.46
N ARG A 180 -13.15 -6.45 1.85
CA ARG A 180 -14.30 -6.66 0.96
C ARG A 180 -14.50 -5.50 -0.02
N HIS A 181 -13.49 -4.67 -0.23
CA HIS A 181 -13.58 -3.61 -1.20
C HIS A 181 -13.72 -4.23 -2.60
N PRO A 182 -14.78 -3.92 -3.36
CA PRO A 182 -15.02 -4.56 -4.64
C PRO A 182 -13.87 -4.39 -5.62
N ASP A 183 -13.20 -3.24 -5.63
CA ASP A 183 -12.05 -2.96 -6.49
C ASP A 183 -10.87 -3.89 -6.15
N HIS A 184 -10.57 -4.07 -4.87
CA HIS A 184 -9.50 -4.96 -4.44
C HIS A 184 -9.79 -6.43 -4.81
N LEU A 185 -11.04 -6.88 -4.64
CA LEU A 185 -11.46 -8.22 -5.05
C LEU A 185 -11.34 -8.42 -6.56
N LEU A 186 -11.63 -7.38 -7.34
CA LEU A 186 -11.58 -7.45 -8.80
C LEU A 186 -10.15 -7.50 -9.29
N VAL A 187 -9.25 -6.67 -8.75
CA VAL A 187 -7.81 -6.71 -9.07
C VAL A 187 -7.19 -8.04 -8.62
N HIS A 188 -7.56 -8.53 -7.44
CA HIS A 188 -7.14 -9.85 -6.95
C HIS A 188 -7.50 -10.96 -7.94
N GLU A 189 -8.76 -11.01 -8.38
CA GLU A 189 -9.24 -12.06 -9.28
C GLU A 189 -8.61 -11.94 -10.68
N ALA A 190 -8.43 -10.72 -11.19
CA ALA A 190 -7.71 -10.48 -12.45
C ALA A 190 -6.26 -10.99 -12.34
N ALA A 191 -5.56 -10.63 -11.28
CA ALA A 191 -4.19 -11.08 -11.03
C ALA A 191 -4.08 -12.61 -10.95
N ARG A 192 -5.05 -13.28 -10.30
CA ARG A 192 -5.09 -14.75 -10.26
C ARG A 192 -5.22 -15.37 -11.64
N ARG A 193 -6.05 -14.80 -12.51
CA ARG A 193 -6.21 -15.26 -13.91
C ARG A 193 -4.94 -15.07 -14.73
N LEU A 194 -4.11 -14.08 -14.34
CA LEU A 194 -2.82 -13.79 -14.96
C LEU A 194 -1.66 -14.58 -14.33
N GLY A 195 -1.95 -15.53 -13.43
CA GLY A 195 -0.94 -16.39 -12.83
C GLY A 195 -0.16 -15.76 -11.67
N CYS A 196 -0.66 -14.66 -11.09
CA CYS A 196 -0.04 -14.05 -9.92
C CYS A 196 0.11 -15.06 -8.77
N ARG A 197 1.27 -15.06 -8.15
CA ARG A 197 1.59 -15.97 -7.05
C ARG A 197 1.89 -15.24 -5.73
N TRP A 198 2.16 -13.93 -5.79
CA TRP A 198 2.45 -13.10 -4.64
C TRP A 198 1.38 -12.07 -4.40
N PHE A 199 0.90 -12.01 -3.18
CA PHE A 199 -0.17 -11.10 -2.77
C PHE A 199 0.22 -10.35 -1.52
N PHE A 200 0.08 -9.02 -1.51
CA PHE A 200 0.20 -8.21 -0.31
C PHE A 200 -1.14 -8.14 0.42
N GLU A 201 -1.13 -8.04 1.74
CA GLU A 201 -2.35 -7.75 2.49
C GLU A 201 -2.74 -6.29 2.30
N ASP A 202 -3.90 -6.08 1.72
CA ASP A 202 -4.48 -4.78 1.49
C ASP A 202 -5.03 -4.22 2.82
N LEU A 203 -4.43 -3.12 3.32
CA LEU A 203 -4.58 -2.67 4.70
C LEU A 203 -5.57 -1.54 4.90
N ALA A 204 -6.03 -0.86 3.84
CA ALA A 204 -6.80 0.37 3.92
C ALA A 204 -8.07 0.27 4.78
N PHE A 205 -8.75 -0.89 4.77
CA PHE A 205 -10.00 -1.10 5.51
C PHE A 205 -9.91 -2.23 6.54
N TRP A 206 -8.75 -2.76 6.75
CA TRP A 206 -8.53 -3.95 7.55
C TRP A 206 -9.13 -3.92 8.96
N PRO A 207 -9.07 -2.85 9.77
CA PRO A 207 -9.64 -2.87 11.12
C PRO A 207 -11.13 -3.17 11.15
N THR A 208 -11.87 -2.79 10.10
CA THR A 208 -13.32 -3.02 10.01
C THR A 208 -13.65 -4.46 9.64
N TYR A 209 -12.79 -5.12 8.87
CA TYR A 209 -13.06 -6.44 8.29
C TYR A 209 -12.26 -7.58 8.92
N ALA A 210 -11.08 -7.29 9.48
CA ALA A 210 -10.25 -8.29 10.17
C ALA A 210 -10.92 -8.91 11.39
N LEU A 211 -11.77 -8.15 12.05
CA LEU A 211 -12.51 -8.63 13.23
C LEU A 211 -13.53 -9.72 12.89
N SER A 212 -13.95 -9.85 11.64
CA SER A 212 -14.94 -10.85 11.25
C SER A 212 -14.35 -12.25 11.01
N GLY A 213 -13.04 -12.38 10.78
CA GLY A 213 -12.39 -13.64 10.40
C GLY A 213 -12.87 -14.22 9.05
N CYS A 214 -14.03 -13.73 8.56
CA CYS A 214 -14.70 -14.24 7.36
C CYS A 214 -13.90 -13.99 6.10
N ASP A 215 -13.18 -12.88 6.01
CA ASP A 215 -12.53 -12.48 4.77
C ASP A 215 -11.25 -13.26 4.51
N GLN A 216 -10.49 -13.58 5.56
CA GLN A 216 -9.37 -14.50 5.45
C GLN A 216 -9.82 -15.90 5.04
N HIS A 217 -10.96 -16.35 5.57
CA HIS A 217 -11.54 -17.63 5.20
C HIS A 217 -12.00 -17.62 3.74
N LEU A 218 -12.68 -16.58 3.29
CA LEU A 218 -13.13 -16.44 1.90
C LEU A 218 -11.94 -16.37 0.93
N PHE A 219 -10.89 -15.63 1.27
CA PHE A 219 -9.68 -15.59 0.48
C PHE A 219 -9.04 -16.97 0.38
N ARG A 220 -8.84 -17.66 1.50
CA ARG A 220 -8.29 -19.03 1.56
C ARG A 220 -9.14 -20.03 0.78
N THR A 221 -10.46 -19.97 0.90
CA THR A 221 -11.37 -20.89 0.20
C THR A 221 -11.44 -20.62 -1.29
N ARG A 222 -11.44 -19.36 -1.71
CA ARG A 222 -11.46 -18.99 -3.13
C ARG A 222 -10.20 -19.41 -3.87
N THR A 223 -9.05 -19.27 -3.25
CA THR A 223 -7.78 -19.64 -3.88
C THR A 223 -7.55 -21.14 -3.94
N ARG A 224 -8.30 -21.95 -3.15
CA ARG A 224 -8.13 -23.42 -2.98
C ARG A 224 -6.68 -23.89 -2.79
N SER A 225 -5.78 -22.99 -2.49
CA SER A 225 -4.35 -23.25 -2.36
C SER A 225 -3.88 -22.93 -0.97
N SER A 226 -2.90 -23.67 -0.51
CA SER A 226 -2.26 -23.36 0.76
C SER A 226 -1.41 -22.10 0.60
N LEU A 227 -1.97 -20.98 1.04
CA LEU A 227 -1.21 -19.74 1.17
C LEU A 227 -0.17 -19.90 2.26
N ARG A 228 1.04 -19.46 1.98
CA ARG A 228 2.09 -19.31 2.98
C ARG A 228 2.28 -17.84 3.27
N PRO A 229 2.02 -17.39 4.51
CA PRO A 229 2.35 -16.03 4.89
C PRO A 229 3.89 -15.86 4.86
N ARG A 230 4.31 -14.67 4.46
CA ARG A 230 5.67 -14.18 4.52
C ARG A 230 5.65 -12.81 5.15
N LEU A 231 6.57 -12.55 6.06
CA LEU A 231 6.75 -11.26 6.68
C LEU A 231 7.98 -10.59 6.07
N ALA A 232 7.84 -9.35 5.67
CA ALA A 232 8.95 -8.49 5.33
C ALA A 232 9.22 -7.58 6.54
N ASP A 233 10.42 -7.66 7.09
CA ASP A 233 10.85 -6.75 8.15
C ASP A 233 11.03 -5.34 7.57
N ILE A 234 10.26 -4.39 8.10
CA ILE A 234 10.30 -2.98 7.72
C ILE A 234 10.75 -2.08 8.87
N THR A 235 11.26 -2.67 9.95
CA THR A 235 11.62 -1.94 11.18
C THR A 235 12.56 -0.77 10.89
N ASN A 236 13.59 -1.02 10.08
CA ASN A 236 14.60 0.00 9.78
C ASN A 236 14.18 1.03 8.74
N VAL A 237 13.06 0.82 8.05
CA VAL A 237 12.53 1.70 7.01
C VAL A 237 11.14 2.25 7.35
N LEU A 238 10.73 2.07 8.61
CA LEU A 238 9.40 2.48 9.06
C LEU A 238 9.16 3.99 8.88
N LEU A 239 10.17 4.81 9.21
CA LEU A 239 10.06 6.27 9.12
C LEU A 239 10.04 6.75 7.66
N ASP A 240 10.76 6.08 6.76
CA ASP A 240 10.65 6.34 5.32
C ASP A 240 9.28 5.94 4.79
N LYS A 241 8.74 4.79 5.21
CA LYS A 241 7.37 4.39 4.88
C LYS A 241 6.36 5.42 5.39
N LEU A 242 6.56 5.95 6.58
CA LEU A 242 5.70 7.01 7.13
C LEU A 242 5.74 8.27 6.26
N THR A 243 6.93 8.64 5.75
CA THR A 243 7.06 9.72 4.78
C THR A 243 6.18 9.47 3.54
N LEU A 244 6.22 8.26 2.97
CA LEU A 244 5.37 7.93 1.81
C LEU A 244 3.88 8.08 2.12
N LEU A 245 3.44 7.68 3.32
CA LEU A 245 2.05 7.81 3.73
C LEU A 245 1.62 9.27 3.88
N TYR A 246 2.50 10.17 4.33
CA TYR A 246 2.23 11.61 4.39
C TYR A 246 1.98 12.23 3.02
N LEU A 247 2.47 11.62 1.94
CA LEU A 247 2.22 12.10 0.57
C LEU A 247 0.77 11.86 0.12
N HIS A 248 0.07 10.87 0.70
CA HIS A 248 -1.32 10.52 0.38
C HIS A 248 -2.35 11.25 1.26
N GLY A 249 -2.16 12.55 1.47
CA GLY A 249 -3.02 13.34 2.35
C GLY A 249 -4.46 13.43 1.92
N SER A 250 -4.77 13.23 0.62
CA SER A 250 -6.13 13.17 0.12
C SER A 250 -6.97 12.05 0.75
N GLN A 251 -6.31 10.96 1.17
CA GLN A 251 -6.94 9.79 1.77
C GLN A 251 -6.69 9.70 3.28
N MET A 252 -5.59 10.25 3.75
CA MET A 252 -5.05 10.05 5.09
C MET A 252 -5.02 11.35 5.92
N HIS A 253 -5.93 12.26 5.64
CA HIS A 253 -6.06 13.51 6.38
C HIS A 253 -7.10 13.38 7.51
N PRO A 254 -6.87 13.87 8.73
CA PRO A 254 -5.57 14.31 9.25
C PRO A 254 -4.59 13.16 9.45
N PRO A 255 -3.31 13.42 9.60
CA PRO A 255 -2.28 12.38 9.78
C PRO A 255 -2.59 11.33 10.84
N THR A 256 -3.43 11.68 11.82
CA THR A 256 -3.86 10.77 12.90
C THR A 256 -4.58 9.51 12.45
N LYS A 257 -5.05 9.43 11.18
CA LYS A 257 -5.67 8.21 10.63
C LYS A 257 -4.70 7.30 9.86
N MET A 258 -3.47 7.75 9.63
CA MET A 258 -2.47 7.04 8.82
C MET A 258 -1.88 5.80 9.48
N TYR A 259 -1.99 5.65 10.76
CA TYR A 259 -1.36 4.59 11.54
C TYR A 259 -2.06 3.24 11.45
N ARG A 260 -3.28 3.18 10.94
CA ARG A 260 -3.98 1.91 10.74
C ARG A 260 -3.15 0.91 9.91
N PRO A 261 -2.59 1.31 8.75
CA PRO A 261 -1.78 0.42 7.93
C PRO A 261 -0.47 0.00 8.59
N LEU A 262 0.16 0.87 9.37
CA LEU A 262 1.45 0.56 9.99
C LEU A 262 1.34 -0.47 11.10
N ARG A 263 0.24 -0.47 11.82
CA ARG A 263 0.07 -1.32 12.99
C ARG A 263 -0.48 -2.69 12.68
N HIS A 264 -1.33 -2.77 11.69
CA HIS A 264 -2.06 -3.98 11.40
C HIS A 264 -1.17 -5.18 11.08
N PRO A 265 -0.14 -5.10 10.23
CA PRO A 265 0.76 -6.20 9.96
C PRO A 265 1.44 -6.72 11.22
N TRP A 266 1.85 -5.80 12.11
CA TRP A 266 2.49 -6.17 13.37
C TRP A 266 1.52 -6.85 14.33
N THR A 267 0.31 -6.33 14.49
CA THR A 267 -0.70 -6.91 15.39
C THR A 267 -1.09 -8.31 14.93
N ILE A 268 -1.19 -8.56 13.63
CA ILE A 268 -1.48 -9.89 13.11
C ILE A 268 -0.29 -10.82 13.27
N ALA A 269 0.92 -10.36 12.99
CA ALA A 269 2.13 -11.15 13.23
C ALA A 269 2.24 -11.54 14.72
N ALA A 270 2.00 -10.59 15.62
CA ALA A 270 2.02 -10.83 17.07
C ALA A 270 0.86 -11.74 17.55
N ALA A 271 -0.32 -11.65 16.95
CA ALA A 271 -1.48 -12.48 17.31
C ALA A 271 -1.38 -13.92 16.77
N LEU A 272 -0.67 -14.13 15.67
CA LEU A 272 -0.51 -15.45 15.04
C LEU A 272 0.74 -16.22 15.51
N LEU A 273 1.70 -15.50 16.06
CA LEU A 273 2.99 -16.05 16.51
C LEU A 273 3.29 -15.38 17.86
N ALA A 274 3.29 -16.13 18.95
CA ALA A 274 4.08 -15.67 20.10
C ALA A 274 5.47 -15.33 19.55
N PRO A 275 5.89 -14.03 19.50
CA PRO A 275 7.02 -13.67 18.67
C PRO A 275 8.26 -14.37 19.20
N PRO A 276 8.94 -15.20 18.38
CA PRO A 276 10.23 -15.73 18.78
C PRO A 276 11.18 -14.57 19.08
N PRO A 277 12.15 -14.73 19.97
CA PRO A 277 13.20 -13.74 20.15
C PRO A 277 13.79 -13.35 18.79
N GLY A 278 13.85 -12.04 18.48
CA GLY A 278 14.32 -11.54 17.18
C GLY A 278 13.24 -11.31 16.12
N THR A 279 11.96 -11.43 16.47
CA THR A 279 10.86 -11.06 15.55
C THR A 279 10.90 -9.56 15.24
N PRO A 280 10.70 -9.14 13.97
CA PRO A 280 10.72 -7.74 13.61
C PRO A 280 9.64 -6.96 14.36
N ALA A 281 9.98 -5.77 14.85
CA ALA A 281 9.03 -4.89 15.55
C ALA A 281 7.92 -4.42 14.61
N TYR A 282 8.24 -4.27 13.31
CA TYR A 282 7.31 -3.86 12.27
C TYR A 282 7.49 -4.74 11.04
N ALA A 283 6.40 -5.18 10.46
CA ALA A 283 6.42 -6.04 9.27
C ALA A 283 5.24 -5.75 8.34
N GLU A 284 5.47 -5.94 7.04
CA GLU A 284 4.40 -6.12 6.06
C GLU A 284 4.18 -7.61 5.82
N ARG A 285 2.93 -7.99 5.58
CA ARG A 285 2.59 -9.39 5.32
C ARG A 285 2.20 -9.62 3.87
N PHE A 286 2.79 -10.67 3.34
CA PHE A 286 2.55 -11.16 1.99
C PHE A 286 2.09 -12.61 2.04
N HIS A 287 1.43 -13.05 1.00
CA HIS A 287 1.01 -14.42 0.82
C HIS A 287 1.57 -14.96 -0.48
N HIS A 288 2.20 -16.11 -0.41
CA HIS A 288 2.68 -16.83 -1.58
C HIS A 288 1.84 -18.07 -1.84
N LEU A 289 1.37 -18.23 -3.07
CA LEU A 289 0.72 -19.47 -3.51
C LEU A 289 1.78 -20.57 -3.68
N LYS A 290 1.60 -21.71 -3.01
CA LYS A 290 2.40 -22.90 -3.32
C LYS A 290 2.22 -23.27 -4.78
N THR A 291 3.30 -23.71 -5.42
CA THR A 291 3.21 -24.53 -6.63
C THR A 291 2.53 -25.84 -6.25
N PRO A 292 1.58 -26.34 -7.05
CA PRO A 292 1.01 -27.66 -6.86
C PRO A 292 2.09 -28.74 -6.78
#